data_82af18f688c7f5e862525eb4b9fcd26a
#
_entry.id   82af18f688c7f5e862525eb4b9fcd26a
#
_cell.length_a   1.000
_cell.length_b   1.000
_cell.length_c   1.000
_cell.angle_alpha   90.00
_cell.angle_beta   90.00
_cell.angle_gamma   90.00
#
_symmetry.space_group_name_H-M   'P 1'
#
loop_
_entity.id
_entity.type
_entity.pdbx_description
1 polymer ?
#
loop_
_entity_poly.entity_id
_entity_poly.type
_entity_poly.pdbx_seq_one_letter_code
_entity_poly.pdbx_strand_id
1 'polypeptide(L)'
;MVDIYLCDDVPELRHLLRIILEEDPGLRVVGETGDAQIGIEEIAELQPNVVLLDLSMPGMDGLEALPLIRRAAPDTSVIVFSGFTEAKMAALVLERGADRYIEKGESLERVRETVRELTISR
;
A
#
# COMPACT_ATOMS: atom_id res chain seq x y z
N MET A 1 12.52 8.26 9.63
CA MET A 1 11.71 8.54 8.43
C MET A 1 11.03 7.26 7.97
N VAL A 2 9.75 7.31 7.73
CA VAL A 2 8.99 6.16 7.23
C VAL A 2 8.89 6.27 5.71
N ASP A 3 9.41 5.27 5.01
CA ASP A 3 9.41 5.22 3.56
C ASP A 3 8.17 4.46 3.07
N ILE A 4 7.43 5.06 2.16
CA ILE A 4 6.15 4.52 1.65
C ILE A 4 6.24 4.34 0.15
N TYR A 5 5.73 3.21 -0.34
CA TYR A 5 5.63 2.93 -1.77
C TYR A 5 4.15 2.79 -2.16
N LEU A 6 3.73 3.41 -3.26
CA LEU A 6 2.34 3.42 -3.71
C LEU A 6 2.16 2.57 -4.97
N CYS A 7 1.25 1.60 -4.91
CA CYS A 7 0.82 0.81 -6.06
C CYS A 7 -0.66 1.06 -6.32
N ASP A 8 -0.97 1.87 -7.33
CA ASP A 8 -2.35 2.20 -7.70
C ASP A 8 -2.35 2.71 -9.14
N ASP A 9 -3.29 2.25 -9.96
CA ASP A 9 -3.32 2.62 -11.37
C ASP A 9 -3.95 3.99 -11.66
N VAL A 10 -4.45 4.68 -10.63
CA VAL A 10 -5.05 6.02 -10.78
C VAL A 10 -4.01 7.09 -10.41
N PRO A 11 -3.41 7.79 -11.40
CA PRO A 11 -2.35 8.77 -11.13
C PRO A 11 -2.79 9.91 -10.21
N GLU A 12 -4.02 10.38 -10.34
CA GLU A 12 -4.56 11.46 -9.52
C GLU A 12 -4.64 11.05 -8.06
N LEU A 13 -5.00 9.79 -7.80
CA LEU A 13 -5.08 9.29 -6.44
C LEU A 13 -3.67 9.15 -5.84
N ARG A 14 -2.70 8.66 -6.61
CA ARG A 14 -1.30 8.62 -6.14
C ARG A 14 -0.81 10.00 -5.76
N HIS A 15 -1.15 11.01 -6.56
CA HIS A 15 -0.76 12.39 -6.28
C HIS A 15 -1.38 12.89 -4.97
N LEU A 16 -2.68 12.66 -4.76
CA LEU A 16 -3.37 13.06 -3.53
C LEU A 16 -2.81 12.33 -2.31
N LEU A 17 -2.55 11.04 -2.45
CA LEU A 17 -1.97 10.25 -1.35
C LEU A 17 -0.59 10.78 -0.97
N ARG A 18 0.23 11.13 -1.95
CA ARG A 18 1.54 11.73 -1.67
C ARG A 18 1.40 13.01 -0.85
N ILE A 19 0.49 13.88 -1.26
CA ILE A 19 0.27 15.15 -0.54
C ILE A 19 -0.17 14.90 0.90
N ILE A 20 -1.18 14.04 1.09
CA ILE A 20 -1.73 13.77 2.43
C ILE A 20 -0.69 13.09 3.32
N LEU A 21 0.02 12.10 2.80
CA LEU A 21 1.01 11.38 3.58
C LEU A 21 2.18 12.28 3.98
N GLU A 22 2.64 13.10 3.05
CA GLU A 22 3.80 13.96 3.30
C GLU A 22 3.47 15.23 4.08
N GLU A 23 2.21 15.45 4.43
CA GLU A 23 1.85 16.45 5.44
C GLU A 23 2.45 16.09 6.81
N ASP A 24 2.70 14.81 7.04
CA ASP A 24 3.45 14.37 8.22
C ASP A 24 4.94 14.38 7.85
N PRO A 25 5.78 15.22 8.50
CA PRO A 25 7.19 15.32 8.13
C PRO A 25 8.00 14.05 8.37
N GLY A 26 7.46 13.11 9.12
CA GLY A 26 8.09 11.80 9.34
C GLY A 26 7.78 10.77 8.27
N LEU A 27 6.95 11.09 7.28
CA LEU A 27 6.55 10.16 6.21
C LEU A 27 7.03 10.70 4.86
N ARG A 28 7.52 9.81 4.00
CA ARG A 28 7.84 10.18 2.62
C ARG A 28 7.48 9.07 1.65
N VAL A 29 7.04 9.43 0.46
CA VAL A 29 6.76 8.50 -0.62
C VAL A 29 8.03 8.36 -1.45
N VAL A 30 8.60 7.16 -1.45
CA VAL A 30 9.88 6.90 -2.12
C VAL A 30 9.72 6.36 -3.53
N GLY A 31 8.51 5.97 -3.91
CA GLY A 31 8.22 5.49 -5.26
C GLY A 31 6.74 5.22 -5.44
N GLU A 32 6.34 5.11 -6.70
CA GLU A 32 4.95 4.80 -7.03
C GLU A 32 4.87 4.17 -8.42
N THR A 33 3.84 3.37 -8.64
CA THR A 33 3.57 2.79 -9.95
C THR A 33 2.09 2.44 -10.10
N GLY A 34 1.64 2.34 -11.34
CA GLY A 34 0.33 1.78 -11.68
C GLY A 34 0.41 0.35 -12.18
N ASP A 35 1.59 -0.26 -12.16
CA ASP A 35 1.85 -1.61 -12.69
C ASP A 35 2.41 -2.50 -11.58
N ALA A 36 1.71 -3.61 -11.29
CA ALA A 36 2.08 -4.48 -10.18
C ALA A 36 3.45 -5.15 -10.38
N GLN A 37 3.80 -5.53 -11.60
CA GLN A 37 5.08 -6.18 -11.87
C GLN A 37 6.25 -5.22 -11.59
N ILE A 38 6.13 -3.99 -12.06
CA ILE A 38 7.13 -2.93 -11.78
C ILE A 38 7.19 -2.69 -10.27
N GLY A 39 6.03 -2.65 -9.63
CA GLY A 39 5.95 -2.43 -8.18
C GLY A 39 6.71 -3.48 -7.38
N ILE A 40 6.52 -4.75 -7.72
CA ILE A 40 7.22 -5.86 -7.04
C ILE A 40 8.74 -5.68 -7.16
N GLU A 41 9.22 -5.34 -8.35
CA GLU A 41 10.65 -5.13 -8.60
C GLU A 41 11.20 -3.96 -7.79
N GLU A 42 10.49 -2.82 -7.81
CA GLU A 42 10.94 -1.63 -7.07
C GLU A 42 10.85 -1.81 -5.55
N ILE A 43 9.82 -2.50 -5.08
CA ILE A 43 9.67 -2.79 -3.65
C ILE A 43 10.81 -3.69 -3.17
N ALA A 44 11.18 -4.69 -3.96
CA ALA A 44 12.31 -5.56 -3.63
C ALA A 44 13.60 -4.77 -3.50
N GLU A 45 13.81 -3.78 -4.35
CA GLU A 45 15.00 -2.94 -4.34
C GLU A 45 14.97 -1.92 -3.19
N LEU A 46 13.85 -1.23 -3.03
CA LEU A 46 13.72 -0.11 -2.07
C LEU A 46 13.51 -0.56 -0.63
N GLN A 47 12.92 -1.73 -0.42
CA GLN A 47 12.58 -2.22 0.93
C GLN A 47 11.88 -1.15 1.77
N PRO A 48 10.72 -0.60 1.31
CA PRO A 48 10.05 0.47 2.04
C PRO A 48 9.47 -0.05 3.37
N ASN A 49 9.18 0.86 4.27
CA ASN A 49 8.53 0.50 5.53
C ASN A 49 7.07 0.09 5.32
N VAL A 50 6.40 0.75 4.38
CA VAL A 50 4.97 0.52 4.10
C VAL A 50 4.73 0.52 2.60
N VAL A 51 3.90 -0.41 2.13
CA VAL A 51 3.36 -0.42 0.76
C VAL A 51 1.86 -0.20 0.84
N LEU A 52 1.35 0.72 0.03
CA LEU A 52 -0.08 0.89 -0.19
C LEU A 52 -0.41 0.21 -1.51
N LEU A 53 -1.29 -0.78 -1.47
CA LEU A 53 -1.57 -1.64 -2.62
C LEU A 53 -3.04 -1.63 -3.02
N ASP A 54 -3.33 -1.24 -4.25
CA ASP A 54 -4.65 -1.37 -4.85
C ASP A 54 -4.82 -2.80 -5.39
N LEU A 55 -5.99 -3.38 -5.21
CA LEU A 55 -6.30 -4.71 -5.74
C LEU A 55 -6.66 -4.68 -7.22
N SER A 56 -7.17 -3.54 -7.71
CA SER A 56 -7.65 -3.41 -9.10
C SER A 56 -6.62 -2.70 -9.97
N MET A 57 -5.70 -3.45 -10.54
CA MET A 57 -4.72 -2.91 -11.48
C MET A 57 -4.68 -3.78 -12.75
N PRO A 58 -4.41 -3.18 -13.93
CA PRO A 58 -4.30 -3.93 -15.17
C PRO A 58 -3.16 -4.97 -15.11
N GLY A 59 -3.33 -6.07 -15.79
CA GLY A 59 -2.34 -7.13 -15.83
C GLY A 59 -2.43 -8.01 -14.59
N MET A 60 -1.44 -7.97 -13.73
CA MET A 60 -1.45 -8.72 -12.48
C MET A 60 -2.27 -7.93 -11.44
N ASP A 61 -3.30 -8.56 -10.87
CA ASP A 61 -4.09 -7.90 -9.84
C ASP A 61 -3.38 -7.91 -8.48
N GLY A 62 -3.91 -7.10 -7.54
CA GLY A 62 -3.30 -6.97 -6.22
C GLY A 62 -3.32 -8.25 -5.40
N LEU A 63 -4.32 -9.12 -5.58
CA LEU A 63 -4.36 -10.40 -4.87
C LEU A 63 -3.24 -11.33 -5.30
N GLU A 64 -2.89 -11.31 -6.58
CA GLU A 64 -1.75 -12.07 -7.10
C GLU A 64 -0.43 -11.43 -6.66
N ALA A 65 -0.36 -10.10 -6.65
CA ALA A 65 0.85 -9.36 -6.29
C ALA A 65 1.20 -9.50 -4.81
N LEU A 66 0.19 -9.58 -3.96
CA LEU A 66 0.38 -9.53 -2.50
C LEU A 66 1.37 -10.57 -1.96
N PRO A 67 1.23 -11.88 -2.25
CA PRO A 67 2.23 -12.83 -1.76
C PRO A 67 3.62 -12.60 -2.37
N LEU A 68 3.70 -12.08 -3.59
CA LEU A 68 4.99 -11.78 -4.22
C LEU A 68 5.67 -10.59 -3.55
N ILE A 69 4.90 -9.57 -3.19
CA ILE A 69 5.41 -8.43 -2.43
C ILE A 69 5.88 -8.89 -1.06
N ARG A 70 5.12 -9.73 -0.39
CA ARG A 70 5.47 -10.24 0.93
C ARG A 70 6.80 -11.01 0.90
N ARG A 71 7.03 -11.80 -0.15
CA ARG A 71 8.31 -12.52 -0.31
C ARG A 71 9.46 -11.58 -0.65
N ALA A 72 9.20 -10.59 -1.49
CA ALA A 72 10.22 -9.62 -1.90
C ALA A 72 10.65 -8.71 -0.76
N ALA A 73 9.72 -8.39 0.17
CA ALA A 73 9.97 -7.46 1.27
C ALA A 73 9.27 -7.97 2.55
N PRO A 74 9.83 -8.98 3.21
CA PRO A 74 9.15 -9.64 4.33
C PRO A 74 8.92 -8.74 5.54
N ASP A 75 9.70 -7.68 5.71
CA ASP A 75 9.57 -6.78 6.86
C ASP A 75 8.68 -5.57 6.56
N THR A 76 8.23 -5.41 5.32
CA THR A 76 7.38 -4.29 4.91
C THR A 76 5.95 -4.52 5.39
N SER A 77 5.32 -3.47 5.93
CA SER A 77 3.88 -3.50 6.22
C SER A 77 3.10 -3.22 4.95
N VAL A 78 2.08 -4.02 4.67
CA VAL A 78 1.27 -3.85 3.47
C VAL A 78 -0.16 -3.45 3.87
N ILE A 79 -0.59 -2.30 3.37
CA ILE A 79 -1.96 -1.81 3.51
C ILE A 79 -2.63 -1.98 2.14
N VAL A 80 -3.70 -2.77 2.09
CA VAL A 80 -4.53 -2.85 0.89
C VAL A 80 -5.54 -1.72 0.94
N PHE A 81 -5.59 -0.91 -0.12
CA PHE A 81 -6.49 0.24 -0.25
C PHE A 81 -7.29 0.06 -1.53
N SER A 82 -8.56 -0.34 -1.41
CA SER A 82 -9.34 -0.80 -2.55
C SER A 82 -10.80 -0.38 -2.48
N GLY A 83 -11.46 -0.39 -3.65
CA GLY A 83 -12.88 -0.09 -3.76
C GLY A 83 -13.81 -1.22 -3.37
N PHE A 84 -13.28 -2.42 -3.08
CA PHE A 84 -14.12 -3.56 -2.69
C PHE A 84 -14.62 -3.43 -1.26
N THR A 85 -15.77 -4.06 -0.97
CA THR A 85 -16.34 -4.06 0.37
C THR A 85 -15.44 -4.79 1.36
N GLU A 86 -15.11 -4.14 2.47
CA GLU A 86 -14.19 -4.66 3.47
C GLU A 86 -14.59 -6.05 3.97
N ALA A 87 -15.87 -6.27 4.25
CA ALA A 87 -16.34 -7.54 4.80
C ALA A 87 -15.97 -8.75 3.95
N LYS A 88 -15.92 -8.58 2.62
CA LYS A 88 -15.57 -9.68 1.71
C LYS A 88 -14.08 -9.84 1.50
N MET A 89 -13.35 -8.74 1.45
CA MET A 89 -11.94 -8.75 1.03
C MET A 89 -10.95 -8.73 2.18
N ALA A 90 -11.33 -8.18 3.33
CA ALA A 90 -10.41 -8.03 4.44
C ALA A 90 -9.82 -9.37 4.90
N ALA A 91 -10.66 -10.37 5.12
CA ALA A 91 -10.19 -11.69 5.55
C ALA A 91 -9.24 -12.32 4.54
N LEU A 92 -9.57 -12.19 3.24
CA LEU A 92 -8.78 -12.78 2.16
C LEU A 92 -7.41 -12.10 2.05
N VAL A 93 -7.35 -10.78 2.09
CA VAL A 93 -6.06 -10.08 1.95
C VAL A 93 -5.19 -10.30 3.19
N LEU A 94 -5.77 -10.32 4.38
CA LEU A 94 -5.01 -10.60 5.60
C LEU A 94 -4.43 -12.00 5.58
N GLU A 95 -5.19 -12.98 5.09
CA GLU A 95 -4.71 -14.35 4.91
C GLU A 95 -3.53 -14.41 3.95
N ARG A 96 -3.52 -13.55 2.93
CA ARG A 96 -2.45 -13.52 1.91
C ARG A 96 -1.28 -12.65 2.28
N GLY A 97 -1.28 -12.06 3.46
CA GLY A 97 -0.12 -11.34 4.00
C GLY A 97 -0.26 -9.84 4.14
N ALA A 98 -1.45 -9.28 3.92
CA ALA A 98 -1.68 -7.86 4.19
C ALA A 98 -1.78 -7.62 5.70
N ASP A 99 -1.36 -6.44 6.14
CA ASP A 99 -1.44 -6.04 7.55
C ASP A 99 -2.73 -5.30 7.86
N ARG A 100 -3.27 -4.58 6.87
CA ARG A 100 -4.51 -3.82 7.02
C ARG A 100 -5.27 -3.77 5.71
N TYR A 101 -6.56 -3.52 5.80
CA TYR A 101 -7.43 -3.26 4.66
C TYR A 101 -8.20 -1.96 4.88
N ILE A 102 -8.22 -1.06 3.89
CA ILE A 102 -8.96 0.20 3.93
C ILE A 102 -9.78 0.32 2.65
N GLU A 103 -11.07 0.63 2.77
CA GLU A 103 -11.92 0.91 1.61
C GLU A 103 -11.64 2.30 1.06
N LYS A 104 -11.66 2.45 -0.27
CA LYS A 104 -11.42 3.74 -0.93
C LYS A 104 -12.49 4.79 -0.63
N GLY A 105 -13.62 4.41 -0.04
CA GLY A 105 -14.63 5.36 0.41
C GLY A 105 -14.27 6.10 1.70
N GLU A 106 -13.26 5.65 2.41
CA GLU A 106 -12.81 6.30 3.64
C GLU A 106 -11.91 7.51 3.30
N SER A 107 -11.69 8.39 4.28
CA SER A 107 -10.86 9.58 4.05
C SER A 107 -9.39 9.19 3.85
N LEU A 108 -8.66 10.01 3.10
CA LEU A 108 -7.23 9.78 2.89
C LEU A 108 -6.44 9.97 4.20
N GLU A 109 -6.93 10.77 5.13
CA GLU A 109 -6.34 10.91 6.46
C GLU A 109 -6.33 9.57 7.20
N ARG A 110 -7.33 8.72 6.95
CA ARG A 110 -7.37 7.39 7.56
C ARG A 110 -6.19 6.54 7.10
N VAL A 111 -5.77 6.70 5.85
CA VAL A 111 -4.57 6.01 5.34
C VAL A 111 -3.33 6.48 6.11
N ARG A 112 -3.18 7.78 6.28
CA ARG A 112 -2.04 8.35 7.03
C ARG A 112 -2.01 7.86 8.48
N GLU A 113 -3.16 7.85 9.14
CA GLU A 113 -3.28 7.33 10.50
C GLU A 113 -2.87 5.87 10.59
N THR A 114 -3.31 5.05 9.62
CA THR A 114 -2.99 3.63 9.59
C THR A 114 -1.50 3.40 9.39
N VAL A 115 -0.85 4.19 8.53
CA VAL A 115 0.60 4.14 8.36
C VAL A 115 1.29 4.38 9.71
N ARG A 116 0.84 5.38 10.45
CA ARG A 116 1.41 5.67 11.78
C ARG A 116 1.17 4.54 12.77
N GLU A 117 -0.02 3.97 12.79
CA GLU A 117 -0.33 2.83 13.66
C GLU A 117 0.63 1.66 13.42
N LEU A 118 0.94 1.38 12.18
CA LEU A 118 1.81 0.27 11.80
C LEU A 118 3.28 0.54 12.07
N THR A 119 3.70 1.79 12.16
CA THR A 119 5.12 2.15 12.27
C THR A 119 5.53 2.73 13.63
N ILE A 120 4.57 3.06 14.48
CA ILE A 120 4.84 3.74 15.77
C ILE A 120 5.61 2.85 16.75
N SER A 121 5.48 1.55 16.66
CA SER A 121 6.13 0.59 17.57
C SER A 121 7.47 0.08 17.07
N ARG A 122 7.97 0.62 16.00
CA ARG A 122 9.24 0.19 15.39
C ARG A 122 10.46 0.98 15.84
#